data_5687fca6e529b59a3419443c9ef204e0
#
_entry.id   5687fca6e529b59a3419443c9ef204e0
#
_cell.length_a   1.000
_cell.length_b   1.000
_cell.length_c   1.000
_cell.angle_alpha   90.00
_cell.angle_beta   90.00
_cell.angle_gamma   90.00
#
_symmetry.space_group_name_H-M   'P 1'
#
loop_
_entity.id
_entity.type
_entity.pdbx_description
1 polymer ?
#
loop_
_entity_poly.entity_id
_entity_poly.type
_entity_poly.pdbx_seq_one_letter_code
_entity_poly.pdbx_strand_id
1 'polypeptide(L)' 'MLMNMKDLLKVANENNFAIPAFNVSDYSMFMGIMESCEKTQSPVIIEIHPLELEFTGTDLVDAIIKLSLIHI' A
#
# COMPACT_ATOMS: atom_id res chain seq x y z
N MET A 1 -6.44 -6.13 1.97
CA MET A 1 -5.76 -7.44 2.07
C MET A 1 -4.30 -7.30 1.69
N LEU A 2 -3.42 -7.85 2.49
CA LEU A 2 -2.00 -7.89 2.15
C LEU A 2 -1.73 -9.08 1.23
N MET A 3 -0.91 -8.84 0.22
CA MET A 3 -0.52 -9.90 -0.72
C MET A 3 1.00 -9.97 -0.82
N ASN A 4 1.51 -11.13 -1.17
CA ASN A 4 2.91 -11.29 -1.52
C ASN A 4 3.16 -10.56 -2.85
N MET A 5 4.22 -9.75 -2.91
CA MET A 5 4.53 -8.96 -4.11
C MET A 5 4.76 -9.84 -5.35
N LYS A 6 5.42 -10.97 -5.18
CA LYS A 6 5.67 -11.90 -6.28
C LYS A 6 4.38 -12.38 -6.92
N ASP A 7 3.41 -12.76 -6.10
CA ASP A 7 2.11 -13.23 -6.58
C ASP A 7 1.32 -12.11 -7.23
N LEU A 8 1.35 -10.91 -6.65
CA LEU A 8 0.66 -9.74 -7.18
C LEU A 8 1.21 -9.34 -8.54
N LEU A 9 2.53 -9.29 -8.68
CA LEU A 9 3.17 -8.95 -9.95
C LEU A 9 2.93 -10.01 -11.03
N LYS A 10 2.84 -11.27 -10.63
CA LYS A 10 2.51 -12.35 -11.56
C LYS A 10 1.11 -12.17 -12.15
N VAL A 11 0.13 -11.88 -11.31
CA VAL A 11 -1.24 -11.62 -11.74
C VAL A 11 -1.30 -10.40 -12.66
N ALA A 12 -0.59 -9.33 -12.31
CA ALA A 12 -0.53 -8.13 -13.14
C ALA A 12 0.05 -8.42 -14.51
N ASN A 13 1.13 -9.19 -14.57
CA ASN A 13 1.77 -9.56 -15.82
C ASN A 13 0.86 -10.44 -16.69
N GLU A 14 0.18 -11.41 -16.09
CA GLU A 14 -0.73 -12.32 -16.80
C GLU A 14 -1.96 -11.60 -17.35
N ASN A 15 -2.40 -10.54 -16.70
CA ASN A 15 -3.61 -9.80 -17.08
C ASN A 15 -3.32 -8.42 -17.71
N ASN A 16 -2.07 -8.13 -18.00
CA ASN A 16 -1.62 -6.93 -18.72
C ASN A 16 -2.04 -5.61 -18.06
N PHE A 17 -1.86 -5.50 -16.73
CA PHE A 17 -2.05 -4.23 -16.06
C PHE A 17 -0.83 -3.85 -15.21
N ALA A 18 -0.68 -2.56 -14.93
CA ALA A 18 0.38 -2.04 -14.10
C ALA A 18 -0.12 -1.80 -12.67
N ILE A 19 0.78 -1.94 -11.70
CA ILE A 19 0.48 -1.67 -10.30
C ILE A 19 1.28 -0.45 -9.87
N PRO A 20 0.61 0.64 -9.39
CA PRO A 20 1.33 1.80 -8.91
C PRO A 20 1.98 1.53 -7.57
N ALA A 21 3.11 2.20 -7.32
CA ALA A 21 3.80 2.19 -6.04
C ALA A 21 3.86 3.64 -5.54
N PHE A 22 3.28 3.89 -4.38
CA PHE A 22 3.22 5.23 -3.79
C PHE A 22 4.06 5.32 -2.53
N ASN A 23 4.85 6.37 -2.42
CA ASN A 23 5.55 6.70 -1.19
C ASN A 23 4.60 7.38 -0.22
N VAL A 24 4.59 6.92 1.02
CA VAL A 24 3.73 7.42 2.07
C VAL A 24 4.58 8.03 3.17
N SER A 25 4.30 9.30 3.51
CA SER A 25 5.00 10.02 4.58
C SER A 25 4.20 10.08 5.87
N ASP A 26 2.87 10.04 5.78
CA ASP A 26 2.01 10.16 6.95
C ASP A 26 0.72 9.36 6.77
N TYR A 27 -0.07 9.34 7.83
CA TYR A 27 -1.32 8.60 7.88
C TYR A 27 -2.36 9.13 6.90
N SER A 28 -2.44 10.44 6.73
CA SER A 28 -3.41 11.06 5.82
C SER A 28 -3.15 10.65 4.37
N MET A 29 -1.91 10.63 3.95
CA MET A 29 -1.52 10.16 2.61
C MET A 29 -1.92 8.70 2.41
N PHE A 30 -1.64 7.86 3.41
CA PHE A 30 -2.00 6.46 3.37
C PHE A 30 -3.51 6.26 3.23
N MET A 31 -4.30 6.96 4.04
CA MET A 31 -5.77 6.86 3.99
C MET A 31 -6.34 7.30 2.65
N GLY A 32 -5.80 8.38 2.08
CA GLY A 32 -6.23 8.86 0.76
C GLY A 32 -5.98 7.83 -0.33
N ILE A 33 -4.80 7.21 -0.31
CA ILE A 33 -4.44 6.15 -1.27
C ILE A 33 -5.36 4.94 -1.11
N MET A 34 -5.57 4.50 0.12
CA MET A 34 -6.41 3.34 0.40
C MET A 34 -7.86 3.55 -0.03
N GLU A 35 -8.43 4.73 0.25
CA GLU A 35 -9.78 5.07 -0.20
C GLU A 35 -9.90 5.04 -1.73
N SER A 36 -8.94 5.63 -2.42
CA SER A 36 -8.92 5.65 -3.87
C SER A 36 -8.83 4.25 -4.47
N CYS A 37 -7.96 3.42 -3.92
CA CYS A 37 -7.78 2.06 -4.40
C CYS A 37 -9.00 1.18 -4.11
N GLU A 38 -9.66 1.39 -2.98
CA GLU A 38 -10.87 0.68 -2.63
C GLU A 38 -12.03 1.03 -3.57
N LYS A 39 -12.21 2.33 -3.86
CA LYS A 39 -13.25 2.79 -4.80
C LYS A 39 -13.04 2.26 -6.21
N THR A 40 -11.81 2.16 -6.66
CA THR A 40 -11.48 1.71 -8.00
C THR A 40 -11.23 0.21 -8.09
N GLN A 41 -11.27 -0.50 -6.97
CA GLN A 41 -10.98 -1.94 -6.89
C GLN A 41 -9.60 -2.24 -7.47
N SER A 42 -8.61 -1.41 -7.14
CA SER A 42 -7.27 -1.49 -7.72
C SER A 42 -6.23 -1.89 -6.67
N PRO A 43 -5.28 -2.75 -7.02
CA PRO A 43 -4.15 -3.05 -6.15
C PRO A 43 -3.15 -1.89 -6.12
N VAL A 44 -2.36 -1.83 -5.05
CA VAL A 44 -1.37 -0.78 -4.87
C VAL A 44 -0.19 -1.32 -4.05
N ILE A 45 0.99 -0.79 -4.33
CA ILE A 45 2.19 -1.04 -3.52
C ILE A 45 2.45 0.21 -2.69
N ILE A 46 2.54 0.04 -1.38
CA ILE A 46 2.86 1.15 -0.46
C ILE A 46 4.35 1.08 -0.13
N GLU A 47 5.05 2.18 -0.31
CA GLU A 47 6.46 2.31 -0.02
C GLU A 47 6.68 3.36 1.06
N ILE A 48 7.66 3.12 1.94
CA ILE A 48 8.05 4.08 2.97
C ILE A 48 9.55 4.33 2.83
N HIS A 49 9.91 5.59 2.59
CA HIS A 49 11.32 5.97 2.50
C HIS A 49 11.99 5.84 3.88
N PRO A 50 13.24 5.36 3.97
CA PRO A 50 13.93 5.19 5.26
C PRO A 50 13.96 6.44 6.12
N LEU A 51 14.12 7.62 5.53
CA LEU A 51 14.12 8.88 6.28
C LEU A 51 12.74 9.18 6.89
N GLU A 52 11.67 8.89 6.17
CA GLU A 52 10.30 9.06 6.68
C GLU A 52 10.05 8.08 7.83
N LEU A 53 10.56 6.87 7.72
CA LEU A 53 10.44 5.88 8.78
C LEU A 53 11.14 6.33 10.07
N GLU A 54 12.29 6.99 9.95
CA GLU A 54 12.99 7.54 11.11
C GLU A 54 12.17 8.63 11.82
N PHE A 55 11.47 9.49 11.06
CA PHE A 55 10.66 10.55 11.62
C PHE A 55 9.36 10.06 12.23
N THR A 56 8.67 9.17 11.54
CA THR A 56 7.33 8.69 11.97
C THR A 56 7.40 7.45 12.86
N GLY A 57 8.55 6.76 12.88
CA GLY A 57 8.72 5.54 13.64
C GLY A 57 7.96 4.35 13.05
N THR A 58 7.95 3.25 13.78
CA THR A 58 7.31 2.01 13.34
C THR A 58 5.79 2.04 13.48
N ASP A 59 5.24 3.03 14.19
CA ASP A 59 3.79 3.14 14.40
C ASP A 59 3.03 3.28 13.10
N LEU A 60 3.60 4.00 12.12
CA LEU A 60 2.98 4.14 10.80
C LEU A 60 2.91 2.78 10.09
N VAL A 61 3.97 1.99 10.17
CA VAL A 61 4.00 0.66 9.55
C VAL A 61 2.94 -0.25 10.17
N ASP A 62 2.85 -0.24 11.50
CA ASP A 62 1.83 -1.03 12.22
C ASP A 62 0.42 -0.61 11.83
N ALA A 63 0.16 0.69 11.71
CA ALA A 63 -1.13 1.21 11.29
C ALA A 63 -1.48 0.78 9.86
N ILE A 64 -0.51 0.82 8.96
CA ILE A 64 -0.68 0.38 7.58
C ILE A 64 -1.08 -1.09 7.52
N ILE A 65 -0.38 -1.94 8.24
CA ILE A 65 -0.66 -3.37 8.27
C ILE A 65 -2.08 -3.65 8.81
N LYS A 66 -2.45 -3.03 9.91
CA LYS A 66 -3.77 -3.21 10.53
C LYS A 66 -4.90 -2.76 9.62
N LEU A 67 -4.75 -1.61 8.99
CA LEU A 67 -5.78 -1.07 8.08
C LEU A 67 -5.90 -1.91 6.81
N SER A 68 -4.79 -2.42 6.29
CA SER A 68 -4.82 -3.30 5.14
C SER A 68 -5.61 -4.58 5.41
N LEU A 69 -5.57 -5.09 6.63
CA LEU A 69 -6.34 -6.26 7.03
C LEU A 69 -7.83 -5.95 7.19
N ILE A 70 -8.18 -4.72 7.60
CA ILE A 70 -9.57 -4.30 7.76
C ILE A 70 -10.27 -4.12 6.40
N HIS A 71 -9.54 -3.71 5.38
CA HIS A 71 -10.08 -3.44 4.04
C HIS A 71 -10.15 -4.67 3.12
N ILE A 72 -10.17 -5.85 3.66
CA ILE A 72 -10.29 -7.09 2.89
C ILE A 72 -11.62 -7.18 2.12
#